data_735f8608ca5c8741f50fdafc3fe0940b
#
_entry.id   735f8608ca5c8741f50fdafc3fe0940b
#
_cell.length_a   1.000
_cell.length_b   1.000
_cell.length_c   1.000
_cell.angle_alpha   90.00
_cell.angle_beta   90.00
_cell.angle_gamma   90.00
#
_symmetry.space_group_name_H-M   'P 1'
#
loop_
_entity.id
_entity.type
_entity.pdbx_description
1 polymer ?
#
loop_
_entity_poly.entity_id
_entity_poly.type
_entity_poly.pdbx_seq_one_letter_code
_entity_poly.pdbx_strand_id
1 'polypeptide(L)'
;MLEKGRLRALLAVLTLAVAGIVGGVGAAAGSAASKPTLVVYSAQGYDHAMVTAFTKATGIPTKLDDNSTGPLLTQIEASKNNPNWGLLWVDGDTAFAGLDQQHLLMRGFEPSVSWTTLGKSVVPTDKSYTPTGITLMAAVVYDSSKVTDPPTTWQQLLEPQWKGAVGMNDPSQSGPTFPFIAGMMNHLGGISQGKQFFSKLKANGLVVNATNGPTLQALTNGQIKLALVQSSAGIGAALGDKSLKVKYLSPATLLPSAIGIDAKAPKAVQQEAEKFIQFVLSKAGQKVMQSGDPTGDSLYYPVIDGVQPLKALPSLSSVSTQRINPYTWGTRESAINSWFDSSIK
;
A
#
# COMPACT_ATOMS: atom_id res chain seq x y z
N MET A 1 67.73 3.41 -13.17
CA MET A 1 67.98 4.08 -14.46
C MET A 1 66.80 5.05 -14.63
N LEU A 2 66.96 6.31 -14.26
CA LEU A 2 67.37 7.44 -15.11
C LEU A 2 66.22 7.80 -16.08
N GLU A 3 65.64 9.00 -16.21
CA GLU A 3 65.98 10.40 -15.80
C GLU A 3 64.72 11.21 -16.13
N LYS A 4 64.23 12.11 -15.30
CA LYS A 4 64.39 13.56 -15.26
C LYS A 4 64.15 14.33 -16.61
N GLY A 5 63.26 15.30 -16.55
CA GLY A 5 63.13 16.38 -17.54
C GLY A 5 62.16 17.47 -17.07
N ARG A 6 62.62 18.49 -16.34
CA ARG A 6 62.00 19.80 -16.06
C ARG A 6 62.20 20.74 -17.26
N LEU A 7 61.22 21.70 -17.48
CA LEU A 7 61.51 23.13 -17.79
C LEU A 7 60.18 23.90 -17.84
N ARG A 8 59.98 24.80 -17.11
CA ARG A 8 60.00 26.26 -16.76
C ARG A 8 59.71 27.19 -17.97
N ALA A 9 58.62 27.96 -17.82
CA ALA A 9 58.45 29.43 -17.68
C ALA A 9 58.42 30.24 -18.98
N LEU A 10 57.45 31.16 -19.16
CA LEU A 10 57.61 32.60 -18.90
C LEU A 10 56.35 33.40 -19.28
N LEU A 11 56.09 34.40 -18.49
CA LEU A 11 55.13 35.49 -18.57
C LEU A 11 55.12 36.26 -19.89
N ALA A 12 53.94 36.79 -20.29
CA ALA A 12 53.83 38.18 -20.81
C ALA A 12 52.45 38.72 -20.53
N VAL A 13 52.46 39.82 -19.77
CA VAL A 13 51.33 40.72 -19.47
C VAL A 13 51.18 41.70 -20.65
N LEU A 14 49.98 41.92 -21.14
CA LEU A 14 49.65 43.17 -21.86
C LEU A 14 48.20 43.56 -21.58
N THR A 15 48.05 44.64 -20.82
CA THR A 15 46.84 45.40 -20.62
C THR A 15 46.47 46.24 -21.82
N LEU A 16 45.19 46.20 -22.23
CA LEU A 16 44.56 47.35 -22.89
C LEU A 16 43.09 47.40 -22.49
N ALA A 17 42.76 48.52 -21.85
CA ALA A 17 41.40 48.90 -21.50
C ALA A 17 40.73 49.57 -22.72
N VAL A 18 39.51 49.14 -23.06
CA VAL A 18 38.56 49.94 -23.83
C VAL A 18 37.19 49.81 -23.17
N ALA A 19 36.73 50.92 -22.66
CA ALA A 19 35.40 51.13 -22.14
C ALA A 19 34.38 51.14 -23.29
N GLY A 20 33.42 50.25 -23.23
CA GLY A 20 32.23 50.24 -24.08
C GLY A 20 30.99 50.01 -23.22
N ILE A 21 30.29 51.08 -22.86
CA ILE A 21 28.97 51.01 -22.23
C ILE A 21 27.96 50.61 -23.30
N VAL A 22 27.49 49.38 -23.27
CA VAL A 22 26.25 48.97 -23.94
C VAL A 22 25.33 48.42 -22.86
N GLY A 23 24.26 49.20 -22.56
CA GLY A 23 23.18 48.78 -21.68
C GLY A 23 22.46 47.56 -22.22
N GLY A 24 22.84 46.37 -21.71
CA GLY A 24 22.11 45.12 -21.89
C GLY A 24 21.11 45.03 -20.77
N VAL A 25 19.83 45.14 -21.10
CA VAL A 25 18.74 44.68 -20.21
C VAL A 25 18.93 43.18 -20.04
N GLY A 26 19.66 42.79 -19.01
CA GLY A 26 19.76 41.41 -18.57
C GLY A 26 18.39 40.96 -18.07
N ALA A 27 17.62 40.30 -18.91
CA ALA A 27 16.53 39.47 -18.44
C ALA A 27 17.13 38.46 -17.45
N ALA A 28 16.93 38.72 -16.16
CA ALA A 28 17.20 37.72 -15.13
C ALA A 28 16.34 36.51 -15.48
N ALA A 29 16.95 35.51 -16.13
CA ALA A 29 16.38 34.18 -16.19
C ALA A 29 16.29 33.71 -14.74
N GLY A 30 15.14 33.94 -14.15
CA GLY A 30 14.83 33.40 -12.83
C GLY A 30 15.08 31.88 -12.91
N SER A 31 16.13 31.44 -12.25
CA SER A 31 16.38 30.02 -12.03
C SER A 31 15.10 29.48 -11.35
N ALA A 32 14.27 28.78 -12.13
CA ALA A 32 13.13 28.10 -11.56
C ALA A 32 13.70 27.15 -10.51
N ALA A 33 13.42 27.43 -9.23
CA ALA A 33 13.86 26.59 -8.14
C ALA A 33 13.42 25.15 -8.46
N SER A 34 14.38 24.22 -8.43
CA SER A 34 14.06 22.81 -8.68
C SER A 34 13.03 22.35 -7.67
N LYS A 35 11.97 21.69 -8.15
CA LYS A 35 10.96 21.11 -7.28
C LYS A 35 11.63 20.11 -6.33
N PRO A 36 11.23 20.03 -5.05
CA PRO A 36 11.77 19.03 -4.14
C PRO A 36 11.42 17.62 -4.62
N THR A 37 12.28 16.66 -4.36
CA THR A 37 12.00 15.25 -4.63
C THR A 37 10.99 14.72 -3.63
N LEU A 38 9.88 14.19 -4.11
CA LEU A 38 8.89 13.51 -3.30
C LEU A 38 9.32 12.05 -3.07
N VAL A 39 9.59 11.69 -1.82
CA VAL A 39 9.87 10.29 -1.44
C VAL A 39 8.55 9.60 -1.13
N VAL A 40 8.24 8.56 -1.89
CA VAL A 40 7.02 7.76 -1.81
C VAL A 40 7.38 6.40 -1.20
N TYR A 41 6.90 6.13 0.01
CA TYR A 41 6.94 4.79 0.60
C TYR A 41 5.68 4.05 0.19
N SER A 42 5.80 2.93 -0.52
CA SER A 42 4.64 2.23 -1.07
C SER A 42 4.76 0.71 -1.00
N ALA A 43 3.61 0.07 -0.82
CA ALA A 43 3.41 -1.37 -0.94
C ALA A 43 2.32 -1.71 -1.97
N GLN A 44 2.10 -0.84 -2.96
CA GLN A 44 1.07 -1.04 -3.98
C GLN A 44 1.66 -1.71 -5.22
N GLY A 45 1.04 -2.76 -5.73
CA GLY A 45 1.53 -3.46 -6.93
C GLY A 45 1.60 -2.59 -8.20
N TYR A 46 0.91 -1.45 -8.22
CA TYR A 46 0.89 -0.52 -9.37
C TYR A 46 1.61 0.81 -9.12
N ASP A 47 2.38 0.94 -8.05
CA ASP A 47 3.03 2.18 -7.64
C ASP A 47 4.11 2.66 -8.61
N HIS A 48 4.93 1.79 -9.18
CA HIS A 48 5.87 2.13 -10.24
C HIS A 48 5.20 2.80 -11.43
N ALA A 49 4.06 2.25 -11.87
CA ALA A 49 3.29 2.83 -12.97
C ALA A 49 2.71 4.19 -12.56
N MET A 50 2.24 4.32 -11.32
CA MET A 50 1.67 5.55 -10.80
C MET A 50 2.70 6.66 -10.65
N VAL A 51 3.85 6.37 -10.04
CA VAL A 51 4.98 7.31 -9.88
C VAL A 51 5.48 7.79 -11.25
N THR A 52 5.62 6.88 -12.21
CA THR A 52 6.01 7.22 -13.58
C THR A 52 4.99 8.15 -14.24
N ALA A 53 3.71 7.83 -14.14
CA ALA A 53 2.63 8.64 -14.72
C ALA A 53 2.55 10.03 -14.06
N PHE A 54 2.67 10.10 -12.74
CA PHE A 54 2.68 11.34 -11.98
C PHE A 54 3.86 12.24 -12.35
N THR A 55 5.08 11.69 -12.36
CA THR A 55 6.30 12.44 -12.73
C THR A 55 6.19 12.97 -14.16
N LYS A 56 5.70 12.16 -15.09
CA LYS A 56 5.47 12.57 -16.48
C LYS A 56 4.45 13.71 -16.60
N ALA A 57 3.36 13.66 -15.81
CA ALA A 57 2.29 14.64 -15.88
C ALA A 57 2.64 15.97 -15.21
N THR A 58 3.48 15.95 -14.17
CA THR A 58 3.70 17.12 -13.29
C THR A 58 5.12 17.69 -13.35
N GLY A 59 6.08 16.90 -13.83
CA GLY A 59 7.51 17.22 -13.76
C GLY A 59 8.06 17.26 -12.33
N ILE A 60 7.34 16.67 -11.34
CA ILE A 60 7.80 16.56 -9.96
C ILE A 60 8.68 15.31 -9.87
N PRO A 61 9.96 15.45 -9.44
CA PRO A 61 10.82 14.30 -9.25
C PRO A 61 10.31 13.45 -8.08
N THR A 62 10.17 12.15 -8.30
CA THR A 62 9.72 11.20 -7.29
C THR A 62 10.77 10.11 -7.08
N LYS A 63 10.96 9.71 -5.83
CA LYS A 63 11.73 8.53 -5.44
C LYS A 63 10.80 7.53 -4.78
N LEU A 64 10.66 6.36 -5.36
CA LEU A 64 9.88 5.27 -4.81
C LEU A 64 10.77 4.39 -3.91
N ASP A 65 10.27 4.10 -2.71
CA ASP A 65 10.74 3.01 -1.85
C ASP A 65 9.61 1.97 -1.83
N ASP A 66 9.71 1.02 -2.77
CA ASP A 66 8.78 -0.08 -2.94
C ASP A 66 9.17 -1.22 -2.00
N ASN A 67 8.33 -1.47 -1.02
CA ASN A 67 8.56 -2.52 -0.02
C ASN A 67 7.24 -2.99 0.59
N SER A 68 7.26 -4.11 1.32
CA SER A 68 6.10 -4.57 2.09
C SER A 68 5.75 -3.59 3.22
N THR A 69 4.48 -3.51 3.60
CA THR A 69 3.97 -2.56 4.60
C THR A 69 4.72 -2.63 5.94
N GLY A 70 4.98 -3.83 6.46
CA GLY A 70 5.67 -4.00 7.74
C GLY A 70 7.07 -3.36 7.77
N PRO A 71 7.96 -3.67 6.82
CA PRO A 71 9.24 -2.98 6.68
C PRO A 71 9.13 -1.46 6.57
N LEU A 72 8.17 -0.92 5.78
CA LEU A 72 7.96 0.53 5.66
C LEU A 72 7.54 1.17 6.98
N LEU A 73 6.62 0.57 7.72
CA LEU A 73 6.23 1.05 9.06
C LEU A 73 7.40 1.00 10.04
N THR A 74 8.25 -0.02 9.96
CA THR A 74 9.47 -0.13 10.76
C THR A 74 10.46 0.99 10.44
N GLN A 75 10.64 1.35 9.16
CA GLN A 75 11.48 2.47 8.74
C GLN A 75 10.92 3.81 9.25
N ILE A 76 9.59 4.02 9.17
CA ILE A 76 8.94 5.23 9.70
C ILE A 76 9.17 5.35 11.20
N GLU A 77 8.96 4.27 11.95
CA GLU A 77 9.16 4.28 13.41
C GLU A 77 10.63 4.54 13.78
N ALA A 78 11.57 3.93 13.09
CA ALA A 78 13.01 4.13 13.32
C ALA A 78 13.46 5.56 12.99
N SER A 79 12.84 6.21 12.01
CA SER A 79 13.18 7.57 11.55
C SER A 79 12.23 8.67 12.06
N LYS A 80 11.31 8.39 12.95
CA LYS A 80 10.23 9.32 13.37
C LYS A 80 10.72 10.68 13.91
N ASN A 81 11.96 10.76 14.39
CA ASN A 81 12.55 12.01 14.88
C ASN A 81 13.26 12.80 13.76
N ASN A 82 13.63 12.15 12.67
CA ASN A 82 14.24 12.76 11.50
C ASN A 82 13.76 12.01 10.24
N PRO A 83 12.50 12.18 9.84
CA PRO A 83 11.92 11.41 8.75
C PRO A 83 12.55 11.76 7.40
N ASN A 84 12.65 10.77 6.52
CA ASN A 84 13.20 10.88 5.18
C ASN A 84 12.19 10.46 4.10
N TRP A 85 10.90 10.43 4.43
CA TRP A 85 9.79 10.14 3.54
C TRP A 85 8.89 11.34 3.34
N GLY A 86 8.07 11.36 2.30
CA GLY A 86 7.10 12.41 2.03
C GLY A 86 5.67 11.93 2.21
N LEU A 87 5.40 10.72 1.76
CA LEU A 87 4.11 10.04 1.96
C LEU A 87 4.29 8.53 2.09
N LEU A 88 3.33 7.91 2.77
CA LEU A 88 3.14 6.46 2.85
C LEU A 88 1.89 6.08 2.07
N TRP A 89 1.97 5.03 1.24
CA TRP A 89 0.87 4.50 0.45
C TRP A 89 0.78 2.99 0.57
N VAL A 90 -0.14 2.51 1.40
CA VAL A 90 -0.30 1.08 1.70
C VAL A 90 -1.77 0.71 1.88
N ASP A 91 -2.04 -0.59 1.96
CA ASP A 91 -3.37 -1.12 2.27
C ASP A 91 -3.54 -1.33 3.79
N GLY A 92 -4.74 -0.96 4.27
CA GLY A 92 -5.11 -1.05 5.67
C GLY A 92 -5.07 0.31 6.38
N ASP A 93 -6.25 0.88 6.61
CA ASP A 93 -6.41 2.16 7.30
C ASP A 93 -6.05 2.11 8.80
N THR A 94 -5.90 0.91 9.38
CA THR A 94 -5.40 0.72 10.75
C THR A 94 -3.97 1.21 10.93
N ALA A 95 -3.09 1.00 9.95
CA ALA A 95 -1.73 1.49 9.98
C ALA A 95 -1.69 3.03 10.06
N PHE A 96 -2.51 3.69 9.24
CA PHE A 96 -2.62 5.15 9.26
C PHE A 96 -3.21 5.68 10.56
N ALA A 97 -4.24 5.04 11.10
CA ALA A 97 -4.79 5.40 12.40
C ALA A 97 -3.75 5.27 13.52
N GLY A 98 -2.90 4.24 13.49
CA GLY A 98 -1.79 4.07 14.42
C GLY A 98 -0.71 5.17 14.30
N LEU A 99 -0.36 5.56 13.08
CA LEU A 99 0.58 6.66 12.82
C LEU A 99 -0.01 8.01 13.20
N ASP A 100 -1.30 8.23 12.93
CA ASP A 100 -1.99 9.48 13.28
C ASP A 100 -2.07 9.69 14.79
N GLN A 101 -2.33 8.64 15.56
CA GLN A 101 -2.31 8.69 17.03
C GLN A 101 -0.93 9.04 17.60
N GLN A 102 0.14 8.78 16.85
CA GLN A 102 1.50 9.20 17.17
C GLN A 102 1.85 10.60 16.62
N HIS A 103 0.89 11.31 16.00
CA HIS A 103 1.08 12.61 15.36
C HIS A 103 2.13 12.60 14.24
N LEU A 104 2.28 11.47 13.55
CA LEU A 104 3.21 11.33 12.43
C LEU A 104 2.59 11.70 11.07
N LEU A 105 1.28 11.89 11.01
CA LEU A 105 0.56 12.23 9.78
C LEU A 105 0.09 13.68 9.77
N MET A 106 0.21 14.34 8.62
CA MET A 106 -0.40 15.63 8.36
C MET A 106 -1.92 15.49 8.32
N ARG A 107 -2.62 16.39 9.00
CA ARG A 107 -4.09 16.44 9.07
C ARG A 107 -4.66 17.56 8.22
N GLY A 108 -5.93 17.46 7.88
CA GLY A 108 -6.73 18.52 7.28
C GLY A 108 -6.61 18.62 5.77
N PHE A 109 -5.84 17.77 5.09
CA PHE A 109 -5.83 17.78 3.63
C PHE A 109 -7.09 17.11 3.07
N GLU A 110 -7.82 17.82 2.21
CA GLU A 110 -9.01 17.33 1.52
C GLU A 110 -8.81 17.49 0.00
N PRO A 111 -8.66 16.36 -0.74
CA PRO A 111 -8.53 16.43 -2.18
C PRO A 111 -9.83 16.92 -2.83
N SER A 112 -9.70 17.68 -3.93
CA SER A 112 -10.84 18.18 -4.70
C SER A 112 -11.42 17.07 -5.58
N VAL A 113 -12.27 16.21 -4.98
CA VAL A 113 -12.91 15.09 -5.67
C VAL A 113 -14.34 14.87 -5.19
N SER A 114 -15.18 14.26 -6.04
CA SER A 114 -16.49 13.75 -5.63
C SER A 114 -16.31 12.30 -5.16
N TRP A 115 -16.55 12.06 -3.87
CA TRP A 115 -16.46 10.73 -3.28
C TRP A 115 -17.70 9.89 -3.58
N THR A 116 -17.51 8.62 -3.92
CA THR A 116 -18.60 7.65 -3.84
C THR A 116 -19.09 7.52 -2.39
N THR A 117 -20.30 6.99 -2.16
CA THR A 117 -20.78 6.67 -0.80
C THR A 117 -19.79 5.78 -0.06
N LEU A 118 -19.24 4.77 -0.75
CA LEU A 118 -18.22 3.87 -0.19
C LEU A 118 -16.94 4.63 0.15
N GLY A 119 -16.40 5.44 -0.76
CA GLY A 119 -15.20 6.25 -0.55
C GLY A 119 -15.36 7.20 0.64
N LYS A 120 -16.48 7.93 0.69
CA LYS A 120 -16.79 8.84 1.80
C LYS A 120 -16.83 8.12 3.16
N SER A 121 -17.29 6.87 3.20
CA SER A 121 -17.41 6.10 4.44
C SER A 121 -16.07 5.76 5.08
N VAL A 122 -14.96 5.80 4.34
CA VAL A 122 -13.61 5.44 4.81
C VAL A 122 -12.65 6.64 4.94
N VAL A 123 -13.11 7.86 4.65
CA VAL A 123 -12.35 9.09 4.92
C VAL A 123 -12.34 9.36 6.43
N PRO A 124 -11.17 9.57 7.06
CA PRO A 124 -11.09 9.90 8.48
C PRO A 124 -11.62 11.32 8.75
N THR A 125 -12.19 11.53 9.95
CA THR A 125 -12.79 12.82 10.32
C THR A 125 -11.78 13.96 10.33
N ASP A 126 -10.56 13.68 10.77
CA ASP A 126 -9.46 14.65 10.87
C ASP A 126 -8.63 14.80 9.59
N LYS A 127 -8.98 14.04 8.54
CA LYS A 127 -8.28 14.07 7.24
C LYS A 127 -6.78 13.76 7.36
N SER A 128 -6.41 12.85 8.27
CA SER A 128 -5.03 12.42 8.49
C SER A 128 -4.50 11.48 7.40
N TYR A 129 -5.39 10.84 6.66
CA TYR A 129 -5.07 10.05 5.47
C TYR A 129 -6.20 10.12 4.44
N THR A 130 -5.87 9.77 3.20
CA THR A 130 -6.78 9.82 2.06
C THR A 130 -6.95 8.44 1.45
N PRO A 131 -8.15 7.85 1.41
CA PRO A 131 -8.39 6.59 0.74
C PRO A 131 -8.24 6.73 -0.78
N THR A 132 -7.64 5.73 -1.43
CA THR A 132 -7.37 5.72 -2.87
C THR A 132 -8.10 4.63 -3.64
N GLY A 133 -8.52 3.60 -2.96
CA GLY A 133 -9.27 2.46 -3.47
C GLY A 133 -9.72 1.56 -2.33
N ILE A 134 -10.58 0.59 -2.60
CA ILE A 134 -11.02 -0.39 -1.61
C ILE A 134 -10.94 -1.78 -2.21
N THR A 135 -10.46 -2.73 -1.42
CA THR A 135 -10.50 -4.16 -1.72
C THR A 135 -11.12 -4.91 -0.52
N LEU A 136 -11.10 -6.22 -0.53
CA LEU A 136 -11.71 -7.05 0.51
C LEU A 136 -10.68 -8.02 1.09
N MET A 137 -10.70 -8.19 2.40
CA MET A 137 -10.15 -9.35 3.10
C MET A 137 -11.33 -10.22 3.57
N ALA A 138 -11.25 -11.34 3.57
CA ALA A 138 -10.86 -12.65 3.51
C ALA A 138 -11.29 -13.34 2.20
N ALA A 139 -10.58 -13.10 1.14
CA ALA A 139 -10.75 -13.89 -0.06
C ALA A 139 -10.08 -15.26 0.15
N VAL A 140 -10.82 -16.32 -0.17
CA VAL A 140 -10.34 -17.70 -0.20
C VAL A 140 -10.11 -18.06 -1.65
N VAL A 141 -8.85 -18.22 -2.03
CA VAL A 141 -8.46 -18.71 -3.36
C VAL A 141 -8.24 -20.21 -3.30
N TYR A 142 -8.77 -20.94 -4.26
CA TYR A 142 -8.68 -22.40 -4.34
C TYR A 142 -8.69 -22.88 -5.80
N ASP A 143 -8.14 -24.06 -6.04
CA ASP A 143 -8.20 -24.75 -7.32
C ASP A 143 -9.51 -25.55 -7.40
N SER A 144 -10.42 -25.14 -8.30
CA SER A 144 -11.76 -25.72 -8.45
C SER A 144 -11.73 -27.14 -9.03
N SER A 145 -10.60 -27.62 -9.55
CA SER A 145 -10.42 -29.03 -9.94
C SER A 145 -10.13 -29.94 -8.75
N LYS A 146 -9.69 -29.37 -7.60
CA LYS A 146 -9.29 -30.09 -6.40
C LYS A 146 -10.23 -29.85 -5.20
N VAL A 147 -10.92 -28.70 -5.20
CA VAL A 147 -11.82 -28.28 -4.12
C VAL A 147 -13.18 -27.95 -4.73
N THR A 148 -14.17 -28.76 -4.44
CA THR A 148 -15.55 -28.60 -4.97
C THR A 148 -16.44 -27.79 -4.02
N ASP A 149 -16.20 -27.84 -2.71
CA ASP A 149 -16.97 -27.16 -1.68
C ASP A 149 -16.02 -26.34 -0.76
N PRO A 150 -15.60 -25.14 -1.20
CA PRO A 150 -14.72 -24.29 -0.41
C PRO A 150 -15.47 -23.66 0.77
N PRO A 151 -14.77 -23.36 1.90
CA PRO A 151 -15.37 -22.74 3.06
C PRO A 151 -15.90 -21.34 2.73
N THR A 152 -17.05 -20.99 3.32
CA THR A 152 -17.69 -19.69 3.23
C THR A 152 -17.82 -18.98 4.60
N THR A 153 -17.53 -19.70 5.67
CA THR A 153 -17.49 -19.17 7.03
C THR A 153 -16.12 -19.40 7.66
N TRP A 154 -15.79 -18.58 8.66
CA TRP A 154 -14.54 -18.70 9.41
C TRP A 154 -14.42 -20.06 10.11
N GLN A 155 -15.50 -20.55 10.70
CA GLN A 155 -15.54 -21.81 11.44
C GLN A 155 -15.22 -23.02 10.55
N GLN A 156 -15.66 -23.00 9.30
CA GLN A 156 -15.37 -24.08 8.34
C GLN A 156 -13.88 -24.26 8.08
N LEU A 157 -13.03 -23.23 8.25
CA LEU A 157 -11.57 -23.36 8.15
C LEU A 157 -10.98 -24.33 9.21
N LEU A 158 -11.69 -24.58 10.29
CA LEU A 158 -11.27 -25.47 11.38
C LEU A 158 -11.68 -26.92 11.16
N GLU A 159 -12.43 -27.22 10.10
CA GLU A 159 -12.88 -28.59 9.80
C GLU A 159 -11.69 -29.49 9.48
N PRO A 160 -11.75 -30.79 9.87
CA PRO A 160 -10.64 -31.75 9.69
C PRO A 160 -10.16 -31.89 8.25
N GLN A 161 -11.06 -31.73 7.27
CA GLN A 161 -10.72 -31.80 5.84
C GLN A 161 -9.71 -30.74 5.38
N TRP A 162 -9.59 -29.65 6.13
CA TRP A 162 -8.66 -28.55 5.87
C TRP A 162 -7.37 -28.63 6.69
N LYS A 163 -7.13 -29.76 7.38
CA LYS A 163 -5.90 -29.93 8.16
C LYS A 163 -4.66 -29.81 7.29
N GLY A 164 -3.77 -28.84 7.63
CA GLY A 164 -2.55 -28.55 6.87
C GLY A 164 -2.79 -27.94 5.48
N ALA A 165 -4.02 -27.54 5.17
CA ALA A 165 -4.41 -27.12 3.84
C ALA A 165 -4.73 -25.61 3.73
N VAL A 166 -4.71 -24.88 4.83
CA VAL A 166 -5.00 -23.44 4.87
C VAL A 166 -3.70 -22.65 4.95
N GLY A 167 -3.52 -21.69 4.04
CA GLY A 167 -2.42 -20.76 4.08
C GLY A 167 -2.90 -19.30 4.19
N MET A 168 -2.14 -18.46 4.87
CA MET A 168 -2.37 -17.02 4.97
C MET A 168 -1.06 -16.24 5.00
N ASN A 169 -1.14 -14.92 4.89
CA ASN A 169 0.02 -14.07 4.98
C ASN A 169 0.41 -13.77 6.44
N ASP A 170 1.66 -13.39 6.63
CA ASP A 170 2.21 -12.90 7.89
C ASP A 170 1.78 -11.44 8.14
N PRO A 171 1.09 -11.13 9.25
CA PRO A 171 0.65 -9.76 9.55
C PRO A 171 1.80 -8.79 9.83
N SER A 172 2.98 -9.29 10.19
CA SER A 172 4.16 -8.44 10.41
C SER A 172 4.84 -8.01 9.10
N GLN A 173 4.49 -8.64 7.98
CA GLN A 173 5.04 -8.37 6.65
C GLN A 173 3.99 -7.74 5.73
N SER A 174 2.82 -8.35 5.64
CA SER A 174 1.75 -7.98 4.72
C SER A 174 0.71 -7.09 5.41
N GLY A 175 0.63 -5.81 5.02
CA GLY A 175 -0.30 -4.83 5.58
C GLY A 175 -1.77 -5.26 5.59
N PRO A 176 -2.30 -5.86 4.51
CA PRO A 176 -3.67 -6.37 4.48
C PRO A 176 -4.01 -7.40 5.56
N THR A 177 -3.01 -8.10 6.08
CA THR A 177 -3.23 -9.25 6.97
C THR A 177 -3.65 -8.83 8.37
N PHE A 178 -3.16 -7.69 8.89
CA PHE A 178 -3.65 -7.22 10.19
C PHE A 178 -5.15 -6.85 10.15
N PRO A 179 -5.67 -6.04 9.20
CA PRO A 179 -7.11 -5.83 9.04
C PRO A 179 -7.93 -7.12 8.86
N PHE A 180 -7.36 -8.15 8.21
CA PHE A 180 -7.98 -9.47 8.13
C PHE A 180 -8.14 -10.10 9.52
N ILE A 181 -7.08 -10.13 10.33
CA ILE A 181 -7.10 -10.66 11.70
C ILE A 181 -8.05 -9.84 12.58
N ALA A 182 -7.97 -8.51 12.51
CA ALA A 182 -8.82 -7.61 13.28
C ALA A 182 -10.31 -7.76 12.91
N GLY A 183 -10.62 -7.89 11.64
CA GLY A 183 -11.97 -8.14 11.14
C GLY A 183 -12.54 -9.46 11.65
N MET A 184 -11.73 -10.51 11.63
CA MET A 184 -12.13 -11.81 12.17
C MET A 184 -12.33 -11.75 13.70
N MET A 185 -11.40 -11.12 14.44
CA MET A 185 -11.54 -10.92 15.89
C MET A 185 -12.79 -10.10 16.21
N ASN A 186 -13.08 -9.05 15.43
CA ASN A 186 -14.29 -8.23 15.59
C ASN A 186 -15.56 -9.07 15.38
N HIS A 187 -15.60 -9.88 14.34
CA HIS A 187 -16.73 -10.76 14.03
C HIS A 187 -16.96 -11.83 15.10
N LEU A 188 -15.90 -12.38 15.68
CA LEU A 188 -15.97 -13.44 16.69
C LEU A 188 -16.23 -12.94 18.10
N GLY A 189 -16.40 -11.64 18.32
CA GLY A 189 -16.71 -11.05 19.62
C GLY A 189 -15.49 -10.53 20.38
N GLY A 190 -14.34 -10.39 19.75
CA GLY A 190 -13.19 -9.70 20.30
C GLY A 190 -11.86 -10.49 20.24
N ILE A 191 -10.84 -9.88 20.86
CA ILE A 191 -9.45 -10.37 20.80
C ILE A 191 -9.31 -11.77 21.41
N SER A 192 -9.97 -12.03 22.55
CA SER A 192 -9.85 -13.34 23.22
C SER A 192 -10.39 -14.47 22.36
N GLN A 193 -11.57 -14.31 21.79
CA GLN A 193 -12.22 -15.28 20.91
C GLN A 193 -11.42 -15.46 19.61
N GLY A 194 -10.90 -14.36 19.06
CA GLY A 194 -10.03 -14.42 17.89
C GLY A 194 -8.72 -15.15 18.15
N LYS A 195 -8.07 -14.91 19.29
CA LYS A 195 -6.85 -15.66 19.68
C LYS A 195 -7.14 -17.14 19.83
N GLN A 196 -8.26 -17.53 20.40
CA GLN A 196 -8.67 -18.94 20.49
C GLN A 196 -8.90 -19.55 19.10
N PHE A 197 -9.53 -18.81 18.17
CA PHE A 197 -9.73 -19.26 16.80
C PHE A 197 -8.40 -19.51 16.09
N PHE A 198 -7.46 -18.57 16.13
CA PHE A 198 -6.14 -18.73 15.49
C PHE A 198 -5.32 -19.87 16.14
N SER A 199 -5.41 -20.05 17.46
CA SER A 199 -4.77 -21.19 18.13
C SER A 199 -5.32 -22.53 17.61
N LYS A 200 -6.63 -22.62 17.37
CA LYS A 200 -7.25 -23.80 16.74
C LYS A 200 -6.80 -23.95 15.29
N LEU A 201 -6.71 -22.87 14.54
CA LEU A 201 -6.27 -22.89 13.14
C LEU A 201 -4.80 -23.30 13.04
N LYS A 202 -3.93 -22.83 13.95
CA LYS A 202 -2.55 -23.34 14.09
C LYS A 202 -2.52 -24.84 14.39
N ALA A 203 -3.32 -25.29 15.34
CA ALA A 203 -3.42 -26.74 15.68
C ALA A 203 -3.94 -27.55 14.49
N ASN A 204 -4.74 -26.94 13.61
CA ASN A 204 -5.19 -27.53 12.34
C ASN A 204 -4.13 -27.39 11.22
N GLY A 205 -2.90 -26.94 11.52
CA GLY A 205 -1.80 -26.91 10.59
C GLY A 205 -1.81 -25.69 9.64
N LEU A 206 -2.19 -24.51 10.13
CA LEU A 206 -2.09 -23.26 9.38
C LEU A 206 -0.67 -23.06 8.84
N VAL A 207 -0.56 -22.72 7.55
CA VAL A 207 0.69 -22.31 6.91
C VAL A 207 0.74 -20.78 6.81
N VAL A 208 1.81 -20.16 7.31
CA VAL A 208 1.99 -18.71 7.25
C VAL A 208 3.11 -18.39 6.27
N ASN A 209 2.81 -17.58 5.26
CA ASN A 209 3.76 -17.12 4.24
C ASN A 209 3.96 -15.59 4.37
N ALA A 210 5.00 -15.03 3.76
CA ALA A 210 5.32 -13.61 3.93
C ALA A 210 4.20 -12.69 3.40
N THR A 211 3.77 -12.89 2.15
CA THR A 211 2.83 -11.98 1.45
C THR A 211 1.91 -12.75 0.50
N ASN A 212 1.05 -12.03 -0.26
CA ASN A 212 0.10 -12.62 -1.22
C ASN A 212 0.80 -13.54 -2.24
N GLY A 213 1.92 -13.11 -2.84
CA GLY A 213 2.64 -13.89 -3.85
C GLY A 213 3.07 -15.27 -3.34
N PRO A 214 3.88 -15.39 -2.26
CA PRO A 214 4.24 -16.66 -1.66
C PRO A 214 3.05 -17.53 -1.22
N THR A 215 1.96 -16.92 -0.72
CA THR A 215 0.75 -17.67 -0.32
C THR A 215 0.04 -18.27 -1.54
N LEU A 216 -0.10 -17.51 -2.61
CA LEU A 216 -0.66 -18.01 -3.88
C LEU A 216 0.25 -19.04 -4.54
N GLN A 217 1.57 -18.88 -4.44
CA GLN A 217 2.52 -19.85 -4.93
C GLN A 217 2.42 -21.18 -4.17
N ALA A 218 2.24 -21.14 -2.84
CA ALA A 218 2.01 -22.34 -2.05
C ALA A 218 0.72 -23.09 -2.48
N LEU A 219 -0.33 -22.35 -2.87
CA LEU A 219 -1.56 -22.92 -3.44
C LEU A 219 -1.30 -23.59 -4.80
N THR A 220 -0.66 -22.88 -5.73
CA THR A 220 -0.41 -23.42 -7.08
C THR A 220 0.54 -24.62 -7.07
N ASN A 221 1.50 -24.64 -6.13
CA ASN A 221 2.41 -25.77 -5.92
C ASN A 221 1.74 -26.94 -5.16
N GLY A 222 0.48 -26.79 -4.70
CA GLY A 222 -0.25 -27.83 -3.99
C GLY A 222 0.19 -28.05 -2.54
N GLN A 223 0.95 -27.15 -1.96
CA GLN A 223 1.35 -27.17 -0.54
C GLN A 223 0.17 -26.86 0.38
N ILE A 224 -0.76 -26.02 -0.09
CA ILE A 224 -2.03 -25.70 0.56
C ILE A 224 -3.18 -25.89 -0.45
N LYS A 225 -4.41 -25.95 0.04
CA LYS A 225 -5.62 -26.01 -0.80
C LYS A 225 -6.43 -24.72 -0.80
N LEU A 226 -6.26 -23.91 0.24
CA LEU A 226 -6.96 -22.66 0.48
C LEU A 226 -5.93 -21.57 0.79
N ALA A 227 -5.88 -20.52 -0.04
CA ALA A 227 -5.07 -19.33 0.22
C ALA A 227 -5.97 -18.20 0.70
N LEU A 228 -5.75 -17.70 1.92
CA LEU A 228 -6.43 -16.54 2.49
C LEU A 228 -5.61 -15.30 2.17
N VAL A 229 -6.08 -14.51 1.21
CA VAL A 229 -5.36 -13.34 0.68
C VAL A 229 -6.29 -12.15 0.48
N GLN A 230 -5.73 -11.03 0.09
CA GLN A 230 -6.46 -9.87 -0.40
C GLN A 230 -7.21 -10.19 -1.70
N SER A 231 -8.41 -9.65 -1.86
CA SER A 231 -9.25 -9.99 -3.02
C SER A 231 -8.64 -9.58 -4.36
N SER A 232 -7.91 -8.46 -4.43
CA SER A 232 -7.23 -8.04 -5.66
C SER A 232 -6.24 -9.11 -6.14
N ALA A 233 -5.35 -9.57 -5.27
CA ALA A 233 -4.39 -10.62 -5.58
C ALA A 233 -5.07 -11.95 -5.94
N GLY A 234 -6.12 -12.33 -5.19
CA GLY A 234 -6.88 -13.54 -5.47
C GLY A 234 -7.59 -13.54 -6.82
N ILE A 235 -8.26 -12.43 -7.15
CA ILE A 235 -8.94 -12.26 -8.44
C ILE A 235 -7.91 -12.19 -9.58
N GLY A 236 -6.77 -11.48 -9.38
CA GLY A 236 -5.68 -11.43 -10.34
C GLY A 236 -5.15 -12.81 -10.69
N ALA A 237 -4.89 -13.64 -9.67
CA ALA A 237 -4.48 -15.04 -9.86
C ALA A 237 -5.52 -15.84 -10.66
N ALA A 238 -6.82 -15.68 -10.35
CA ALA A 238 -7.90 -16.36 -11.06
C ALA A 238 -8.13 -15.86 -12.50
N LEU A 239 -7.71 -14.64 -12.82
CA LEU A 239 -7.69 -14.13 -14.19
C LEU A 239 -6.56 -14.79 -15.00
N GLY A 240 -5.40 -15.00 -14.38
CA GLY A 240 -4.25 -15.68 -14.97
C GLY A 240 -4.43 -17.19 -15.11
N ASP A 241 -5.06 -17.84 -14.13
CA ASP A 241 -5.32 -19.28 -14.10
C ASP A 241 -6.81 -19.56 -13.90
N LYS A 242 -7.46 -20.12 -14.91
CA LYS A 242 -8.92 -20.39 -14.92
C LYS A 242 -9.34 -21.53 -13.98
N SER A 243 -8.42 -22.36 -13.52
CA SER A 243 -8.69 -23.38 -12.49
C SER A 243 -8.91 -22.73 -11.12
N LEU A 244 -8.27 -21.58 -10.86
CA LEU A 244 -8.41 -20.86 -9.61
C LEU A 244 -9.75 -20.11 -9.54
N LYS A 245 -10.35 -20.16 -8.37
CA LYS A 245 -11.59 -19.45 -8.03
C LYS A 245 -11.43 -18.72 -6.73
N VAL A 246 -12.28 -17.70 -6.53
CA VAL A 246 -12.31 -16.88 -5.33
C VAL A 246 -13.67 -16.97 -4.67
N LYS A 247 -13.67 -17.26 -3.38
CA LYS A 247 -14.82 -17.16 -2.48
C LYS A 247 -14.50 -16.18 -1.38
N TYR A 248 -15.51 -15.72 -0.67
CA TYR A 248 -15.33 -14.81 0.47
C TYR A 248 -15.87 -15.46 1.71
N LEU A 249 -15.10 -15.40 2.81
CA LEU A 249 -15.61 -15.73 4.14
C LEU A 249 -16.57 -14.62 4.57
N SER A 250 -17.66 -15.00 5.21
CA SER A 250 -18.69 -14.04 5.64
C SER A 250 -18.55 -13.73 7.14
N PRO A 251 -18.48 -12.44 7.49
CA PRO A 251 -18.34 -11.27 6.61
C PRO A 251 -16.89 -11.06 6.15
N ALA A 252 -16.71 -10.58 4.91
CA ALA A 252 -15.42 -10.07 4.44
C ALA A 252 -15.17 -8.67 5.00
N THR A 253 -13.92 -8.33 5.30
CA THR A 253 -13.57 -7.02 5.82
C THR A 253 -13.23 -6.07 4.68
N LEU A 254 -13.85 -4.88 4.66
CA LEU A 254 -13.46 -3.79 3.77
C LEU A 254 -12.03 -3.36 4.09
N LEU A 255 -11.19 -3.31 3.08
CA LEU A 255 -9.78 -2.95 3.18
C LEU A 255 -9.49 -1.71 2.33
N PRO A 256 -9.46 -0.52 2.90
CA PRO A 256 -9.04 0.67 2.18
C PRO A 256 -7.54 0.65 1.88
N SER A 257 -7.17 1.00 0.62
CA SER A 257 -5.86 1.54 0.31
C SER A 257 -5.87 3.02 0.64
N ALA A 258 -4.81 3.54 1.24
CA ALA A 258 -4.76 4.94 1.65
C ALA A 258 -3.36 5.56 1.51
N ILE A 259 -3.33 6.89 1.45
CA ILE A 259 -2.10 7.69 1.48
C ILE A 259 -2.14 8.60 2.71
N GLY A 260 -1.07 8.60 3.50
CA GLY A 260 -0.80 9.56 4.56
C GLY A 260 0.45 10.36 4.27
N ILE A 261 0.43 11.68 4.55
CA ILE A 261 1.56 12.60 4.34
C ILE A 261 2.31 12.75 5.66
N ASP A 262 3.65 12.74 5.62
CA ASP A 262 4.47 13.00 6.80
C ASP A 262 4.21 14.40 7.37
N ALA A 263 3.83 14.46 8.64
CA ALA A 263 3.58 15.71 9.35
C ALA A 263 4.84 16.60 9.50
N LYS A 264 6.01 15.98 9.49
CA LYS A 264 7.31 16.64 9.68
C LYS A 264 8.04 16.96 8.38
N ALA A 265 7.52 16.49 7.24
CA ALA A 265 8.12 16.81 5.95
C ALA A 265 8.14 18.33 5.71
N PRO A 266 9.16 18.87 5.03
CA PRO A 266 9.17 20.27 4.62
C PRO A 266 7.88 20.67 3.88
N LYS A 267 7.37 21.88 4.09
CA LYS A 267 6.09 22.32 3.50
C LYS A 267 6.02 22.13 1.98
N ALA A 268 7.13 22.35 1.28
CA ALA A 268 7.21 22.13 -0.16
C ALA A 268 7.03 20.65 -0.53
N VAL A 269 7.56 19.71 0.27
CA VAL A 269 7.37 18.26 0.07
C VAL A 269 5.93 17.86 0.37
N GLN A 270 5.32 18.41 1.43
CA GLN A 270 3.89 18.18 1.72
C GLN A 270 3.00 18.62 0.55
N GLN A 271 3.27 19.80 -0.05
CA GLN A 271 2.55 20.27 -1.22
C GLN A 271 2.70 19.34 -2.44
N GLU A 272 3.89 18.76 -2.65
CA GLU A 272 4.06 17.78 -3.73
C GLU A 272 3.34 16.46 -3.42
N ALA A 273 3.27 16.06 -2.15
CA ALA A 273 2.47 14.90 -1.71
C ALA A 273 0.96 15.14 -1.90
N GLU A 274 0.45 16.33 -1.59
CA GLU A 274 -0.94 16.73 -1.87
C GLU A 274 -1.26 16.61 -3.38
N LYS A 275 -0.35 17.05 -4.25
CA LYS A 275 -0.49 16.90 -5.71
C LYS A 275 -0.46 15.44 -6.14
N PHE A 276 0.37 14.62 -5.50
CA PHE A 276 0.40 13.19 -5.76
C PHE A 276 -0.96 12.53 -5.43
N ILE A 277 -1.52 12.83 -4.26
CA ILE A 277 -2.85 12.33 -3.86
C ILE A 277 -3.92 12.79 -4.86
N GLN A 278 -3.90 14.08 -5.24
CA GLN A 278 -4.86 14.62 -6.21
C GLN A 278 -4.73 13.92 -7.58
N PHE A 279 -3.50 13.56 -7.99
CA PHE A 279 -3.25 12.82 -9.23
C PHE A 279 -3.78 11.38 -9.13
N VAL A 280 -3.47 10.66 -8.04
CA VAL A 280 -3.98 9.29 -7.79
C VAL A 280 -5.49 9.25 -7.87
N LEU A 281 -6.17 10.25 -7.32
CA LEU A 281 -7.63 10.38 -7.32
C LEU A 281 -8.20 11.06 -8.58
N SER A 282 -7.37 11.41 -9.56
CA SER A 282 -7.85 11.86 -10.87
C SER A 282 -8.31 10.68 -11.74
N LYS A 283 -9.09 10.95 -12.80
CA LYS A 283 -9.45 9.92 -13.80
C LYS A 283 -8.21 9.24 -14.40
N ALA A 284 -7.12 9.99 -14.61
CA ALA A 284 -5.85 9.46 -15.11
C ALA A 284 -5.20 8.52 -14.10
N GLY A 285 -5.10 8.92 -12.83
CA GLY A 285 -4.57 8.08 -11.77
C GLY A 285 -5.41 6.82 -11.53
N GLN A 286 -6.74 6.95 -11.50
CA GLN A 286 -7.62 5.78 -11.36
C GLN A 286 -7.51 4.80 -12.53
N LYS A 287 -7.25 5.30 -13.75
CA LYS A 287 -6.94 4.42 -14.88
C LYS A 287 -5.61 3.69 -14.67
N VAL A 288 -4.58 4.34 -14.14
CA VAL A 288 -3.31 3.68 -13.77
C VAL A 288 -3.57 2.62 -12.70
N MET A 289 -4.35 2.93 -11.66
CA MET A 289 -4.75 1.96 -10.64
C MET A 289 -5.37 0.71 -11.29
N GLN A 290 -6.24 0.87 -12.28
CA GLN A 290 -6.94 -0.25 -12.91
C GLN A 290 -6.11 -1.08 -13.89
N SER A 291 -4.96 -0.60 -14.33
CA SER A 291 -4.14 -1.24 -15.37
C SER A 291 -2.65 -1.29 -15.07
N GLY A 292 -2.21 -0.73 -13.94
CA GLY A 292 -0.79 -0.56 -13.63
C GLY A 292 -0.09 -1.83 -13.17
N ASP A 293 -0.85 -2.81 -12.69
CA ASP A 293 -0.33 -4.12 -12.32
C ASP A 293 -1.04 -5.24 -13.08
N PRO A 294 -0.36 -5.91 -14.01
CA PRO A 294 -0.94 -7.03 -14.75
C PRO A 294 -1.15 -8.29 -13.90
N THR A 295 -0.53 -8.39 -12.71
CA THR A 295 -0.68 -9.53 -11.80
C THR A 295 -1.95 -9.47 -10.97
N GLY A 296 -2.64 -8.31 -10.96
CA GLY A 296 -3.95 -8.13 -10.35
C GLY A 296 -3.97 -7.36 -9.04
N ASP A 297 -2.83 -6.92 -8.51
CA ASP A 297 -2.80 -6.11 -7.28
C ASP A 297 -3.28 -4.66 -7.52
N SER A 298 -3.93 -4.41 -8.63
CA SER A 298 -4.60 -3.17 -9.03
C SER A 298 -6.14 -3.31 -9.14
N LEU A 299 -6.70 -4.42 -8.65
CA LEU A 299 -8.13 -4.70 -8.73
C LEU A 299 -8.89 -4.12 -7.52
N TYR A 300 -8.99 -2.79 -7.47
CA TYR A 300 -9.68 -2.05 -6.39
C TYR A 300 -11.03 -1.51 -6.86
N TYR A 301 -11.98 -1.43 -5.94
CA TYR A 301 -13.18 -0.64 -6.12
C TYR A 301 -12.82 0.84 -6.04
N PRO A 302 -13.21 1.67 -7.04
CA PRO A 302 -12.96 3.10 -7.02
C PRO A 302 -13.66 3.78 -5.84
N VAL A 303 -13.01 4.80 -5.28
CA VAL A 303 -13.53 5.60 -4.17
C VAL A 303 -14.11 6.94 -4.62
N ILE A 304 -13.94 7.32 -5.90
CA ILE A 304 -14.42 8.57 -6.48
C ILE A 304 -15.48 8.32 -7.53
N ASP A 305 -16.38 9.29 -7.70
CA ASP A 305 -17.43 9.24 -8.72
C ASP A 305 -16.85 9.31 -10.15
N GLY A 306 -17.59 8.73 -11.09
CA GLY A 306 -17.24 8.75 -12.51
C GLY A 306 -16.16 7.75 -12.93
N VAL A 307 -15.71 6.89 -12.03
CA VAL A 307 -14.86 5.73 -12.33
C VAL A 307 -15.64 4.45 -12.03
N GLN A 308 -15.75 3.57 -13.01
CA GLN A 308 -16.42 2.29 -12.83
C GLN A 308 -15.46 1.21 -12.33
N PRO A 309 -15.88 0.32 -11.42
CA PRO A 309 -15.06 -0.83 -11.05
C PRO A 309 -14.83 -1.74 -12.26
N LEU A 310 -13.69 -2.44 -12.26
CA LEU A 310 -13.40 -3.43 -13.30
C LEU A 310 -14.42 -4.57 -13.25
N LYS A 311 -14.78 -5.11 -14.41
CA LYS A 311 -15.74 -6.22 -14.55
C LYS A 311 -15.34 -7.49 -13.81
N ALA A 312 -14.05 -7.66 -13.53
CA ALA A 312 -13.53 -8.79 -12.76
C ALA A 312 -13.91 -8.72 -11.26
N LEU A 313 -14.23 -7.55 -10.76
CA LEU A 313 -14.67 -7.37 -9.38
C LEU A 313 -16.14 -7.81 -9.23
N PRO A 314 -16.49 -8.60 -8.21
CA PRO A 314 -17.89 -8.89 -7.91
C PRO A 314 -18.61 -7.61 -7.48
N SER A 315 -19.94 -7.58 -7.62
CA SER A 315 -20.72 -6.50 -7.00
C SER A 315 -20.54 -6.57 -5.48
N LEU A 316 -20.25 -5.43 -4.84
CA LEU A 316 -20.13 -5.37 -3.37
C LEU A 316 -21.43 -5.79 -2.68
N SER A 317 -22.59 -5.58 -3.31
CA SER A 317 -23.88 -6.02 -2.77
C SER A 317 -24.04 -7.54 -2.73
N SER A 318 -23.22 -8.29 -3.47
CA SER A 318 -23.23 -9.76 -3.46
C SER A 318 -22.29 -10.37 -2.41
N VAL A 319 -21.53 -9.54 -1.69
CA VAL A 319 -20.59 -9.98 -0.65
C VAL A 319 -21.03 -9.41 0.69
N SER A 320 -21.23 -10.29 1.67
CA SER A 320 -21.45 -9.84 3.06
C SER A 320 -20.16 -9.19 3.57
N THR A 321 -20.22 -7.90 3.87
CA THR A 321 -19.04 -7.13 4.29
C THR A 321 -19.21 -6.55 5.69
N GLN A 322 -18.07 -6.35 6.36
CA GLN A 322 -17.97 -5.57 7.59
C GLN A 322 -16.89 -4.50 7.45
N ARG A 323 -16.98 -3.49 8.29
CA ARG A 323 -15.92 -2.51 8.51
C ARG A 323 -15.46 -2.59 9.96
N ILE A 324 -14.16 -2.49 10.18
CA ILE A 324 -13.57 -2.31 11.52
C ILE A 324 -13.32 -0.82 11.77
N ASN A 325 -13.30 -0.41 13.02
CA ASN A 325 -12.88 0.96 13.38
C ASN A 325 -11.35 1.02 13.37
N PRO A 326 -10.72 1.75 12.44
CA PRO A 326 -9.26 1.75 12.30
C PRO A 326 -8.55 2.30 13.55
N TYR A 327 -9.11 3.29 14.24
CA TYR A 327 -8.52 3.86 15.44
C TYR A 327 -8.59 2.90 16.63
N THR A 328 -9.66 2.12 16.74
CA THR A 328 -9.77 1.09 17.78
C THR A 328 -8.79 -0.06 17.55
N TRP A 329 -8.59 -0.48 16.30
CA TRP A 329 -7.74 -1.62 15.98
C TRP A 329 -6.29 -1.22 15.75
N GLY A 330 -6.01 -0.05 15.20
CA GLY A 330 -4.64 0.44 14.94
C GLY A 330 -3.78 0.51 16.23
N THR A 331 -4.34 0.95 17.36
CA THR A 331 -3.62 0.92 18.65
C THR A 331 -3.25 -0.47 19.15
N ARG A 332 -3.86 -1.50 18.59
CA ARG A 332 -3.68 -2.91 19.01
C ARG A 332 -2.81 -3.69 18.03
N GLU A 333 -2.49 -3.10 16.88
CA GLU A 333 -1.81 -3.78 15.77
C GLU A 333 -0.47 -4.37 16.21
N SER A 334 0.42 -3.58 16.80
CA SER A 334 1.72 -4.05 17.28
C SER A 334 1.62 -5.21 18.28
N ALA A 335 0.72 -5.10 19.25
CA ALA A 335 0.53 -6.14 20.26
C ALA A 335 -0.07 -7.44 19.69
N ILE A 336 -0.98 -7.32 18.72
CA ILE A 336 -1.60 -8.47 18.06
C ILE A 336 -0.59 -9.13 17.11
N ASN A 337 0.18 -8.36 16.35
CA ASN A 337 1.23 -8.90 15.47
C ASN A 337 2.32 -9.62 16.28
N SER A 338 2.79 -9.04 17.40
CA SER A 338 3.75 -9.69 18.29
C SER A 338 3.20 -10.99 18.88
N TRP A 339 1.92 -11.01 19.27
CA TRP A 339 1.28 -12.23 19.71
C TRP A 339 1.20 -13.27 18.56
N PHE A 340 0.83 -12.86 17.35
CA PHE A 340 0.73 -13.75 16.20
C PHE A 340 2.08 -14.39 15.89
N ASP A 341 3.16 -13.59 15.85
CA ASP A 341 4.51 -14.08 15.62
C ASP A 341 4.94 -15.12 16.68
N SER A 342 4.69 -14.84 17.95
CA SER A 342 5.16 -15.71 19.04
C SER A 342 4.28 -16.96 19.26
N SER A 343 2.99 -16.90 18.88
CA SER A 343 2.02 -17.92 19.27
C SER A 343 1.41 -18.68 18.09
N ILE A 344 1.39 -18.09 16.89
CA ILE A 344 0.74 -18.67 15.71
C ILE A 344 1.76 -19.09 14.64
N LYS A 345 2.74 -18.26 14.36
CA LYS A 345 3.83 -18.53 13.40
C LYS A 345 4.90 -19.45 14.00
#